data_0463d890bc2c41699f9d755d00d567cf
#
_entry.id   0463d890bc2c41699f9d755d00d567cf
#
_cell.length_a   1.000
_cell.length_b   1.000
_cell.length_c   1.000
_cell.angle_alpha   90.00
_cell.angle_beta   90.00
_cell.angle_gamma   90.00
#
_symmetry.space_group_name_H-M   'P 1'
#
loop_
_entity.id
_entity.type
_entity.pdbx_description
1 polymer ?
#
loop_
_entity_poly.entity_id
_entity_poly.type
_entity_poly.pdbx_seq_one_letter_code
_entity_poly.pdbx_strand_id
1 'polypeptide(L)'
;ASTGSPAACSASCSRSTCAWPVVSATQMTRTAERSGPENARSWTISLIEAPADAILTTASDTDTELIVIGSTGLSASEQLFGSVSRRVVTHAPSDVLLTRARPDEDRPKGAPPYRRMLIATDGSSTADRAARKGYALARRLQASVTLLFVGHPKTGELVLKDTVKTIGEEAGVPSVIEIRTGDPAEEIVDAAASEGFDLVVIGNRGLTGAKAALLGSVPRDVAETAPCDVLVARTVAQNLSEIGPGEGGIVKSADHKVAVYRDRKGNLTTLSAKCTHAGCTVKWDAGEHGWLCPCHGSRFASDGSVIDGPATAPLGQVDNAEFFAGDPG
;
A
#
# COMPACT_ATOMS: atom_id res chain seq x y z
N ALA A 1 53.27 -9.78 25.91
CA ALA A 1 52.84 -11.09 26.36
C ALA A 1 51.71 -10.96 27.41
N SER A 2 50.50 -11.14 27.01
CA SER A 2 49.43 -11.79 27.78
C SER A 2 48.17 -11.84 26.97
N THR A 3 47.81 -13.04 26.59
CA THR A 3 46.64 -13.49 25.91
C THR A 3 45.45 -13.41 26.83
N GLY A 4 44.38 -12.74 26.45
CA GLY A 4 43.08 -12.76 27.09
C GLY A 4 42.04 -13.29 26.12
N SER A 5 41.57 -14.51 26.37
CA SER A 5 40.50 -15.19 25.64
C SER A 5 39.16 -14.52 25.88
N PRO A 6 38.28 -14.40 24.87
CA PRO A 6 36.93 -13.90 25.12
C PRO A 6 36.00 -15.00 25.65
N ALA A 7 35.37 -14.69 26.77
CA ALA A 7 34.36 -15.52 27.39
C ALA A 7 33.10 -15.61 26.50
N ALA A 8 32.61 -16.86 26.40
CA ALA A 8 31.35 -17.18 25.75
C ALA A 8 30.17 -16.53 26.49
N CYS A 9 29.38 -15.76 25.78
CA CYS A 9 28.10 -15.27 26.23
C CYS A 9 27.02 -16.23 25.73
N SER A 10 26.42 -16.95 26.65
CA SER A 10 25.37 -17.94 26.44
C SER A 10 24.04 -17.26 26.09
N ALA A 11 23.30 -17.95 25.26
CA ALA A 11 22.02 -17.60 24.70
C ALA A 11 20.94 -17.26 25.74
N SER A 12 20.30 -16.09 25.55
CA SER A 12 18.88 -15.90 25.80
C SER A 12 18.41 -14.69 24.96
N CYS A 13 18.10 -14.95 23.71
CA CYS A 13 17.50 -13.96 22.84
C CYS A 13 15.98 -14.01 23.01
N SER A 14 15.43 -13.15 23.88
CA SER A 14 14.01 -12.93 23.98
C SER A 14 13.61 -11.76 23.10
N ARG A 15 12.85 -12.09 22.07
CA ARG A 15 11.90 -11.27 21.29
C ARG A 15 12.33 -9.83 20.94
N SER A 16 12.79 -9.77 19.75
CA SER A 16 13.19 -8.65 18.93
C SER A 16 12.10 -7.60 18.74
N THR A 17 12.46 -6.39 19.05
CA THR A 17 11.88 -5.17 18.45
C THR A 17 12.30 -5.08 17.00
N CYS A 18 11.39 -5.30 16.05
CA CYS A 18 11.56 -4.87 14.67
C CYS A 18 11.53 -3.33 14.67
N ALA A 19 12.70 -2.70 14.66
CA ALA A 19 12.82 -1.27 14.44
C ALA A 19 12.67 -1.00 12.94
N TRP A 20 11.58 -0.32 12.58
CA TRP A 20 11.37 0.21 11.25
C TRP A 20 12.27 1.44 11.04
N PRO A 21 12.84 1.66 9.85
CA PRO A 21 13.62 2.87 9.60
C PRO A 21 12.71 4.09 9.61
N VAL A 22 12.92 4.97 10.59
CA VAL A 22 12.25 6.27 10.66
C VAL A 22 13.13 7.28 9.93
N VAL A 23 12.63 7.84 8.84
CA VAL A 23 13.30 8.92 8.11
C VAL A 23 12.79 10.25 8.67
N SER A 24 13.64 10.94 9.42
CA SER A 24 13.37 12.30 9.90
C SER A 24 13.85 13.34 8.89
N ALA A 25 12.96 14.22 8.48
CA ALA A 25 13.24 15.27 7.49
C ALA A 25 13.98 16.46 8.11
N THR A 26 15.20 16.27 8.61
CA THR A 26 16.06 17.38 9.03
C THR A 26 17.47 17.12 8.52
N GLN A 27 17.90 17.97 7.58
CA GLN A 27 19.25 18.03 6.99
C GLN A 27 19.98 16.69 6.83
N MET A 28 19.92 16.15 5.64
CA MET A 28 20.53 14.87 5.30
C MET A 28 21.85 15.07 4.53
N THR A 29 23.01 14.69 5.09
CA THR A 29 24.33 14.62 4.42
C THR A 29 24.67 13.17 4.08
N ARG A 30 25.19 12.89 2.90
CA ARG A 30 25.49 11.54 2.39
C ARG A 30 26.74 10.98 3.05
N THR A 31 26.60 10.17 4.07
CA THR A 31 27.65 9.28 4.56
C THR A 31 27.06 7.88 4.72
N ALA A 32 27.60 6.92 3.96
CA ALA A 32 27.24 5.54 4.07
C ALA A 32 28.10 4.89 5.16
N GLU A 33 27.61 4.83 6.39
CA GLU A 33 28.23 4.01 7.43
C GLU A 33 27.39 2.77 7.70
N ARG A 34 28.06 1.61 7.61
CA ARG A 34 27.48 0.32 8.01
C ARG A 34 27.68 0.15 9.51
N SER A 35 26.62 0.26 10.30
CA SER A 35 26.65 -0.12 11.70
C SER A 35 25.34 -0.80 12.08
N GLY A 36 25.41 -2.09 12.40
CA GLY A 36 24.28 -2.86 12.94
C GLY A 36 24.39 -4.35 12.66
N PRO A 37 23.66 -5.20 13.40
CA PRO A 37 23.62 -6.64 13.14
C PRO A 37 23.07 -6.93 11.75
N GLU A 38 23.52 -8.01 11.12
CA GLU A 38 23.37 -8.37 9.70
C GLU A 38 21.95 -8.32 9.13
N ASN A 39 20.90 -8.22 9.93
CA ASN A 39 19.51 -8.23 9.53
C ASN A 39 18.77 -6.87 9.65
N ALA A 40 19.45 -5.81 10.08
CA ALA A 40 18.88 -4.46 10.13
C ALA A 40 19.76 -3.51 9.29
N ARG A 41 19.34 -3.24 8.06
CA ARG A 41 20.02 -2.25 7.22
C ARG A 41 19.43 -0.87 7.51
N SER A 42 20.14 -0.07 8.29
CA SER A 42 19.87 1.35 8.45
C SER A 42 20.69 2.14 7.43
N TRP A 43 20.02 2.98 6.66
CA TRP A 43 20.67 3.86 5.68
C TRP A 43 20.39 5.31 6.05
N THR A 44 21.42 6.12 6.17
CA THR A 44 21.27 7.58 6.21
C THR A 44 21.65 8.12 4.83
N ILE A 45 20.68 8.71 4.15
CA ILE A 45 20.86 9.35 2.84
C ILE A 45 20.71 10.85 3.03
N SER A 46 21.70 11.59 2.60
CA SER A 46 21.65 13.05 2.50
C SER A 46 21.45 13.48 1.08
N LEU A 47 20.41 14.23 0.83
CA LEU A 47 20.07 14.69 -0.50
C LEU A 47 19.95 16.22 -0.50
N ILE A 48 20.49 16.83 -1.55
CA ILE A 48 20.36 18.29 -1.82
C ILE A 48 19.00 18.59 -2.45
N GLU A 49 18.09 17.61 -2.50
CA GLU A 49 16.77 17.68 -3.11
C GLU A 49 15.70 18.08 -2.09
N ALA A 50 14.53 18.48 -2.60
CA ALA A 50 13.37 18.71 -1.73
C ALA A 50 13.03 17.42 -0.96
N PRO A 51 12.73 17.50 0.36
CA PRO A 51 12.57 16.31 1.21
C PRO A 51 11.59 15.26 0.67
N ALA A 52 10.49 15.70 0.07
CA ALA A 52 9.52 14.79 -0.51
C ALA A 52 10.08 14.01 -1.72
N ASP A 53 10.83 14.68 -2.59
CA ASP A 53 11.42 14.06 -3.77
C ASP A 53 12.49 13.05 -3.37
N ALA A 54 13.30 13.39 -2.39
CA ALA A 54 14.28 12.49 -1.81
C ALA A 54 13.65 11.20 -1.25
N ILE A 55 12.55 11.32 -0.49
CA ILE A 55 11.82 10.16 0.04
C ILE A 55 11.26 9.30 -1.09
N LEU A 56 10.64 9.94 -2.09
CA LEU A 56 10.03 9.24 -3.22
C LEU A 56 11.06 8.53 -4.10
N THR A 57 12.18 9.17 -4.40
CA THR A 57 13.29 8.59 -5.16
C THR A 57 13.88 7.40 -4.39
N THR A 58 14.20 7.58 -3.11
CA THR A 58 14.72 6.49 -2.28
C THR A 58 13.76 5.30 -2.23
N ALA A 59 12.46 5.56 -2.01
CA ALA A 59 11.47 4.50 -1.95
C ALA A 59 11.34 3.75 -3.29
N SER A 60 11.52 4.45 -4.40
CA SER A 60 11.53 3.85 -5.74
C SER A 60 12.77 3.01 -6.01
N ASP A 61 13.95 3.51 -5.59
CA ASP A 61 15.24 2.87 -5.85
C ASP A 61 15.49 1.64 -4.98
N THR A 62 14.88 1.61 -3.78
CA THR A 62 15.04 0.52 -2.81
C THR A 62 13.86 -0.45 -2.78
N ASP A 63 12.89 -0.32 -3.69
CA ASP A 63 11.64 -1.11 -3.70
C ASP A 63 10.96 -1.16 -2.32
N THR A 64 10.93 -0.02 -1.64
CA THR A 64 10.31 0.11 -0.31
C THR A 64 8.84 -0.27 -0.34
N GLU A 65 8.41 -1.17 0.52
CA GLU A 65 7.01 -1.62 0.61
C GLU A 65 6.12 -0.64 1.37
N LEU A 66 6.66 0.01 2.40
CA LEU A 66 5.92 0.93 3.28
C LEU A 66 6.76 2.17 3.62
N ILE A 67 6.19 3.33 3.40
CA ILE A 67 6.70 4.61 3.91
C ILE A 67 5.91 4.98 5.16
N VAL A 68 6.60 5.24 6.27
CA VAL A 68 5.99 5.77 7.50
C VAL A 68 6.39 7.23 7.65
N ILE A 69 5.41 8.11 7.73
CA ILE A 69 5.65 9.56 7.80
C ILE A 69 4.64 10.24 8.73
N GLY A 70 5.10 11.23 9.49
CA GLY A 70 4.21 12.06 10.30
C GLY A 70 3.30 12.93 9.44
N SER A 71 2.07 13.15 9.86
CA SER A 71 1.11 14.00 9.14
C SER A 71 1.49 15.48 9.18
N THR A 72 2.19 15.94 10.23
CA THR A 72 2.62 17.32 10.45
C THR A 72 4.13 17.41 10.62
N GLY A 73 4.73 18.54 10.22
CA GLY A 73 6.16 18.81 10.44
C GLY A 73 6.42 19.54 11.77
N LEU A 74 7.70 19.73 12.10
CA LEU A 74 8.18 20.37 13.34
C LEU A 74 7.71 21.84 13.55
N SER A 75 7.23 22.50 12.50
CA SER A 75 6.85 23.93 12.51
C SER A 75 5.34 24.17 12.48
N ALA A 76 4.54 23.15 12.56
CA ALA A 76 3.09 23.29 12.46
C ALA A 76 2.48 23.60 13.82
N SER A 77 2.21 24.86 14.07
CA SER A 77 1.14 25.24 14.97
C SER A 77 -0.17 24.80 14.32
N GLU A 78 -0.86 23.86 14.98
CA GLU A 78 -2.23 23.46 14.71
C GLU A 78 -2.55 22.81 13.35
N GLN A 79 -2.72 21.49 13.36
CA GLN A 79 -3.56 20.67 12.46
C GLN A 79 -3.40 20.77 10.93
N LEU A 80 -2.38 21.44 10.41
CA LEU A 80 -2.17 21.52 8.97
C LEU A 80 -1.40 20.31 8.45
N PHE A 81 -1.97 19.61 7.49
CA PHE A 81 -1.32 18.52 6.77
C PHE A 81 -0.04 19.04 6.07
N GLY A 82 1.10 18.46 6.42
CA GLY A 82 2.40 18.92 5.94
C GLY A 82 2.57 18.80 4.43
N SER A 83 3.24 19.77 3.81
CA SER A 83 3.48 19.77 2.35
C SER A 83 4.29 18.54 1.90
N VAL A 84 5.26 18.09 2.70
CA VAL A 84 6.05 16.88 2.44
C VAL A 84 5.16 15.65 2.50
N SER A 85 4.37 15.50 3.57
CA SER A 85 3.47 14.36 3.77
C SER A 85 2.42 14.29 2.66
N ARG A 86 1.84 15.43 2.28
CA ARG A 86 0.90 15.52 1.14
C ARG A 86 1.53 15.05 -0.15
N ARG A 87 2.74 15.50 -0.47
CA ARG A 87 3.44 15.12 -1.69
C ARG A 87 3.81 13.64 -1.69
N VAL A 88 4.28 13.11 -0.54
CA VAL A 88 4.61 11.69 -0.39
C VAL A 88 3.36 10.83 -0.58
N VAL A 89 2.27 11.09 0.13
CA VAL A 89 1.02 10.32 0.01
C VAL A 89 0.50 10.31 -1.43
N THR A 90 0.60 11.47 -2.12
CA THR A 90 0.09 11.59 -3.49
C THR A 90 0.93 10.79 -4.49
N HIS A 91 2.24 10.73 -4.33
CA HIS A 91 3.16 10.21 -5.36
C HIS A 91 3.94 8.96 -4.95
N ALA A 92 3.78 8.47 -3.71
CA ALA A 92 4.53 7.31 -3.24
C ALA A 92 4.44 6.11 -4.18
N PRO A 93 5.55 5.40 -4.44
CA PRO A 93 5.54 4.15 -5.18
C PRO A 93 4.99 2.97 -4.35
N SER A 94 4.86 3.13 -3.05
CA SER A 94 4.53 2.12 -2.03
C SER A 94 3.37 2.55 -1.13
N ASP A 95 3.00 1.70 -0.20
CA ASP A 95 2.03 2.04 0.84
C ASP A 95 2.56 3.20 1.69
N VAL A 96 1.66 4.02 2.21
CA VAL A 96 2.04 5.12 3.11
C VAL A 96 1.23 5.04 4.38
N LEU A 97 1.91 4.90 5.51
CA LEU A 97 1.33 5.04 6.83
C LEU A 97 1.56 6.46 7.32
N LEU A 98 0.50 7.22 7.40
CA LEU A 98 0.48 8.54 8.01
C LEU A 98 0.26 8.39 9.51
N THR A 99 1.20 8.84 10.30
CA THR A 99 1.09 8.82 11.76
C THR A 99 0.67 10.19 12.29
N ARG A 100 -0.26 10.17 13.24
CA ARG A 100 -0.71 11.35 13.99
C ARG A 100 0.04 11.43 15.33
N ALA A 101 0.41 12.64 15.72
CA ALA A 101 0.90 12.84 17.06
C ALA A 101 -0.24 12.57 18.06
N ARG A 102 -0.08 11.55 18.87
CA ARG A 102 -1.00 11.24 19.98
C ARG A 102 -0.27 11.49 21.29
N PRO A 103 -0.92 12.08 22.30
CA PRO A 103 -0.35 12.09 23.63
C PRO A 103 -0.13 10.63 24.10
N ASP A 104 1.11 10.33 24.48
CA ASP A 104 1.49 8.96 24.94
C ASP A 104 0.84 8.57 26.30
N GLU A 105 0.18 9.55 26.95
CA GLU A 105 -0.30 9.42 28.34
C GLU A 105 -1.44 8.41 28.50
N ASP A 106 -2.20 8.12 27.44
CA ASP A 106 -3.35 7.21 27.51
C ASP A 106 -3.06 5.78 27.02
N ARG A 107 -1.84 5.49 26.61
CA ARG A 107 -1.50 4.17 26.07
C ARG A 107 -0.80 3.29 27.11
N PRO A 108 -1.39 2.15 27.50
CA PRO A 108 -0.72 1.20 28.37
C PRO A 108 0.61 0.74 27.76
N LYS A 109 1.69 0.78 28.55
CA LYS A 109 3.01 0.27 28.10
C LYS A 109 2.88 -1.16 27.62
N GLY A 110 3.32 -1.43 26.38
CA GLY A 110 3.25 -2.74 25.75
C GLY A 110 1.93 -3.09 25.05
N ALA A 111 0.96 -2.17 25.01
CA ALA A 111 -0.23 -2.37 24.20
C ALA A 111 0.11 -2.32 22.70
N PRO A 112 -0.56 -3.16 21.86
CA PRO A 112 -0.35 -3.10 20.41
C PRO A 112 -0.69 -1.72 19.86
N PRO A 113 0.00 -1.28 18.81
CA PRO A 113 -0.15 0.07 18.25
C PRO A 113 -1.57 0.34 17.72
N TYR A 114 -2.22 -0.68 17.21
CA TYR A 114 -3.58 -0.60 16.68
C TYR A 114 -4.41 -1.74 17.25
N ARG A 115 -5.58 -1.42 17.83
CA ARG A 115 -6.55 -2.38 18.38
C ARG A 115 -7.87 -2.37 17.62
N ARG A 116 -8.25 -1.21 17.08
CA ARG A 116 -9.50 -1.00 16.34
C ARG A 116 -9.15 -0.40 14.98
N MET A 117 -9.41 -1.15 13.93
CA MET A 117 -9.10 -0.75 12.57
C MET A 117 -10.39 -0.55 11.76
N LEU A 118 -10.49 0.58 11.06
CA LEU A 118 -11.53 0.86 10.10
C LEU A 118 -10.99 0.63 8.70
N ILE A 119 -11.60 -0.28 7.94
CA ILE A 119 -11.25 -0.53 6.54
C ILE A 119 -12.35 0.01 5.67
N ALA A 120 -12.07 1.04 4.88
CA ALA A 120 -13.02 1.63 3.95
C ALA A 120 -12.95 0.95 2.59
N THR A 121 -14.11 0.55 2.06
CA THR A 121 -14.22 -0.10 0.76
C THR A 121 -15.38 0.48 -0.06
N ASP A 122 -15.18 0.59 -1.38
CA ASP A 122 -16.22 0.93 -2.36
C ASP A 122 -16.57 -0.27 -3.26
N GLY A 123 -15.99 -1.45 -2.97
CA GLY A 123 -16.16 -2.67 -3.75
C GLY A 123 -15.32 -2.72 -5.03
N SER A 124 -14.43 -1.75 -5.24
CA SER A 124 -13.48 -1.83 -6.35
C SER A 124 -12.37 -2.83 -6.04
N SER A 125 -11.78 -3.39 -7.09
CA SER A 125 -10.61 -4.28 -6.95
C SER A 125 -9.42 -3.59 -6.26
N THR A 126 -9.34 -2.27 -6.34
CA THR A 126 -8.35 -1.47 -5.63
C THR A 126 -8.66 -1.39 -4.13
N ALA A 127 -9.93 -1.26 -3.75
CA ALA A 127 -10.34 -1.31 -2.35
C ALA A 127 -10.15 -2.71 -1.75
N ASP A 128 -10.39 -3.76 -2.52
CA ASP A 128 -10.16 -5.13 -2.08
C ASP A 128 -8.69 -5.39 -1.76
N ARG A 129 -7.74 -4.83 -2.53
CA ARG A 129 -6.30 -4.90 -2.20
C ARG A 129 -5.98 -4.17 -0.91
N ALA A 130 -6.56 -2.99 -0.71
CA ALA A 130 -6.42 -2.28 0.55
C ALA A 130 -7.00 -3.08 1.72
N ALA A 131 -8.16 -3.71 1.51
CA ALA A 131 -8.77 -4.59 2.50
C ALA A 131 -7.88 -5.79 2.84
N ARG A 132 -7.30 -6.49 1.85
CA ARG A 132 -6.36 -7.60 2.09
C ARG A 132 -5.18 -7.16 2.96
N LYS A 133 -4.59 -6.01 2.69
CA LYS A 133 -3.49 -5.45 3.50
C LYS A 133 -3.95 -5.10 4.92
N GLY A 134 -5.12 -4.47 5.04
CA GLY A 134 -5.73 -4.16 6.34
C GLY A 134 -5.99 -5.41 7.17
N TYR A 135 -6.59 -6.44 6.59
CA TYR A 135 -6.84 -7.71 7.27
C TYR A 135 -5.56 -8.45 7.65
N ALA A 136 -4.55 -8.47 6.77
CA ALA A 136 -3.26 -9.06 7.09
C ALA A 136 -2.58 -8.35 8.27
N LEU A 137 -2.67 -7.02 8.32
CA LEU A 137 -2.17 -6.23 9.44
C LEU A 137 -2.98 -6.49 10.72
N ALA A 138 -4.31 -6.50 10.64
CA ALA A 138 -5.20 -6.78 11.77
C ALA A 138 -4.91 -8.15 12.38
N ARG A 139 -4.72 -9.18 11.55
CA ARG A 139 -4.35 -10.52 12.02
C ARG A 139 -3.03 -10.54 12.78
N ARG A 140 -2.01 -9.84 12.29
CA ARG A 140 -0.69 -9.75 12.95
C ARG A 140 -0.75 -9.02 14.29
N LEU A 141 -1.59 -7.99 14.37
CA LEU A 141 -1.74 -7.14 15.56
C LEU A 141 -2.85 -7.59 16.50
N GLN A 142 -3.62 -8.61 16.12
CA GLN A 142 -4.82 -9.07 16.84
C GLN A 142 -5.83 -7.93 17.04
N ALA A 143 -5.96 -7.06 16.04
CA ALA A 143 -6.87 -5.93 16.03
C ALA A 143 -8.27 -6.35 15.56
N SER A 144 -9.30 -5.69 16.10
CA SER A 144 -10.67 -5.80 15.57
C SER A 144 -10.80 -4.98 14.30
N VAL A 145 -11.64 -5.45 13.37
CA VAL A 145 -11.89 -4.81 12.08
C VAL A 145 -13.34 -4.39 11.97
N THR A 146 -13.57 -3.15 11.57
CA THR A 146 -14.86 -2.68 11.03
C THR A 146 -14.67 -2.40 9.55
N LEU A 147 -15.48 -3.01 8.71
CA LEU A 147 -15.57 -2.73 7.27
C LEU A 147 -16.65 -1.68 7.04
N LEU A 148 -16.28 -0.55 6.46
CA LEU A 148 -17.19 0.55 6.16
C LEU A 148 -17.37 0.70 4.65
N PHE A 149 -18.64 0.76 4.25
CA PHE A 149 -19.07 1.21 2.93
C PHE A 149 -19.90 2.49 3.06
N VAL A 150 -19.60 3.48 2.22
CA VAL A 150 -20.38 4.72 2.15
C VAL A 150 -21.08 4.79 0.80
N GLY A 151 -22.42 4.85 0.83
CA GLY A 151 -23.24 4.90 -0.37
C GLY A 151 -24.60 4.24 -0.20
N HIS A 152 -25.17 3.75 -1.31
CA HIS A 152 -26.52 3.16 -1.27
C HIS A 152 -26.54 1.85 -0.46
N PRO A 153 -27.46 1.69 0.53
CA PRO A 153 -27.44 0.56 1.46
C PRO A 153 -27.47 -0.83 0.81
N LYS A 154 -28.28 -1.02 -0.23
CA LYS A 154 -28.35 -2.32 -0.94
C LYS A 154 -27.02 -2.69 -1.62
N THR A 155 -26.33 -1.71 -2.18
CA THR A 155 -25.01 -1.91 -2.79
C THR A 155 -23.99 -2.23 -1.70
N GLY A 156 -24.01 -1.47 -0.60
CA GLY A 156 -23.11 -1.67 0.54
C GLY A 156 -23.26 -3.07 1.15
N GLU A 157 -24.46 -3.56 1.30
CA GLU A 157 -24.71 -4.90 1.83
C GLU A 157 -24.08 -6.00 0.96
N LEU A 158 -24.18 -5.89 -0.36
CA LEU A 158 -23.57 -6.84 -1.29
C LEU A 158 -22.04 -6.77 -1.26
N VAL A 159 -21.49 -5.55 -1.34
CA VAL A 159 -20.04 -5.31 -1.33
C VAL A 159 -19.43 -5.83 -0.03
N LEU A 160 -19.97 -5.43 1.11
CA LEU A 160 -19.40 -5.81 2.42
C LEU A 160 -19.50 -7.33 2.67
N LYS A 161 -20.60 -7.97 2.31
CA LYS A 161 -20.72 -9.43 2.42
C LYS A 161 -19.72 -10.16 1.53
N ASP A 162 -19.51 -9.67 0.30
CA ASP A 162 -18.51 -10.25 -0.61
C ASP A 162 -17.10 -10.06 -0.08
N THR A 163 -16.75 -8.86 0.36
CA THR A 163 -15.42 -8.56 0.95
C THR A 163 -15.16 -9.40 2.21
N VAL A 164 -16.14 -9.52 3.12
CA VAL A 164 -15.98 -10.39 4.31
C VAL A 164 -15.75 -11.82 3.90
N LYS A 165 -16.54 -12.36 2.97
CA LYS A 165 -16.46 -13.74 2.53
C LYS A 165 -15.14 -14.05 1.81
N THR A 166 -14.70 -13.16 0.92
CA THR A 166 -13.54 -13.42 0.05
C THR A 166 -12.21 -13.03 0.69
N ILE A 167 -12.21 -12.08 1.63
CA ILE A 167 -11.00 -11.54 2.24
C ILE A 167 -10.96 -11.77 3.74
N GLY A 168 -12.05 -11.44 4.44
CA GLY A 168 -12.11 -11.51 5.89
C GLY A 168 -12.04 -12.94 6.42
N GLU A 169 -12.80 -13.87 5.82
CA GLU A 169 -12.80 -15.29 6.18
C GLU A 169 -11.44 -15.95 5.86
N GLU A 170 -10.85 -15.64 4.69
CA GLU A 170 -9.52 -16.11 4.33
C GLU A 170 -8.45 -15.63 5.33
N ALA A 171 -8.55 -14.39 5.77
CA ALA A 171 -7.66 -13.82 6.78
C ALA A 171 -7.90 -14.38 8.19
N GLY A 172 -9.05 -14.99 8.45
CA GLY A 172 -9.45 -15.49 9.78
C GLY A 172 -9.67 -14.38 10.81
N VAL A 173 -10.07 -13.18 10.37
CA VAL A 173 -10.31 -12.01 11.23
C VAL A 173 -11.80 -11.68 11.20
N PRO A 174 -12.52 -11.81 12.33
CA PRO A 174 -13.92 -11.40 12.42
C PRO A 174 -14.07 -9.89 12.17
N SER A 175 -15.11 -9.53 11.43
CA SER A 175 -15.35 -8.14 11.06
C SER A 175 -16.79 -7.72 11.40
N VAL A 176 -16.94 -6.49 11.86
CA VAL A 176 -18.21 -5.78 11.90
C VAL A 176 -18.38 -5.08 10.56
N ILE A 177 -19.59 -5.09 10.01
CA ILE A 177 -19.94 -4.35 8.79
C ILE A 177 -20.76 -3.13 9.12
N GLU A 178 -20.42 -2.01 8.49
CA GLU A 178 -21.10 -0.74 8.67
C GLU A 178 -21.40 -0.11 7.32
N ILE A 179 -22.60 0.45 7.16
CA ILE A 179 -23.03 1.16 5.95
C ILE A 179 -23.47 2.55 6.36
N ARG A 180 -22.85 3.56 5.73
CA ARG A 180 -23.24 4.96 5.88
C ARG A 180 -23.67 5.56 4.55
N THR A 181 -24.41 6.68 4.63
CA THR A 181 -24.85 7.43 3.44
C THR A 181 -24.42 8.87 3.60
N GLY A 182 -23.80 9.44 2.58
CA GLY A 182 -23.28 10.81 2.62
C GLY A 182 -22.05 10.97 1.73
N ASP A 183 -21.25 11.98 2.01
CA ASP A 183 -19.93 12.12 1.38
C ASP A 183 -18.96 11.06 1.93
N PRO A 184 -18.31 10.28 1.07
CA PRO A 184 -17.47 9.19 1.54
C PRO A 184 -16.31 9.63 2.45
N ALA A 185 -15.70 10.78 2.20
CA ALA A 185 -14.58 11.22 3.01
C ALA A 185 -15.06 11.69 4.39
N GLU A 186 -16.14 12.45 4.44
CA GLU A 186 -16.74 12.94 5.68
C GLU A 186 -17.20 11.77 6.56
N GLU A 187 -17.92 10.80 6.01
CA GLU A 187 -18.46 9.66 6.76
C GLU A 187 -17.36 8.73 7.29
N ILE A 188 -16.26 8.53 6.55
CA ILE A 188 -15.10 7.77 7.03
C ILE A 188 -14.41 8.49 8.20
N VAL A 189 -14.25 9.80 8.10
CA VAL A 189 -13.63 10.61 9.16
C VAL A 189 -14.52 10.66 10.40
N ASP A 190 -15.83 10.82 10.23
CA ASP A 190 -16.79 10.83 11.32
C ASP A 190 -16.87 9.46 12.03
N ALA A 191 -16.83 8.35 11.29
CA ALA A 191 -16.72 7.03 11.87
C ALA A 191 -15.44 6.90 12.70
N ALA A 192 -14.30 7.33 12.12
CA ALA A 192 -13.02 7.26 12.81
C ALA A 192 -13.01 8.07 14.13
N ALA A 193 -13.66 9.23 14.14
CA ALA A 193 -13.75 10.11 15.31
C ALA A 193 -14.71 9.56 16.36
N SER A 194 -15.95 9.25 15.95
CA SER A 194 -17.05 8.90 16.87
C SER A 194 -16.85 7.56 17.56
N GLU A 195 -16.21 6.61 16.88
CA GLU A 195 -16.01 5.27 17.40
C GLU A 195 -14.59 5.01 17.93
N GLY A 196 -13.69 5.99 17.79
CA GLY A 196 -12.33 5.92 18.34
C GLY A 196 -11.48 4.82 17.69
N PHE A 197 -11.45 4.76 16.36
CA PHE A 197 -10.54 3.87 15.65
C PHE A 197 -9.09 4.35 15.77
N ASP A 198 -8.17 3.40 15.84
CA ASP A 198 -6.73 3.66 15.92
C ASP A 198 -6.10 3.87 14.54
N LEU A 199 -6.64 3.19 13.52
CA LEU A 199 -6.15 3.18 12.16
C LEU A 199 -7.30 3.12 11.16
N VAL A 200 -7.27 4.01 10.18
CA VAL A 200 -8.06 3.89 8.96
C VAL A 200 -7.21 3.27 7.86
N VAL A 201 -7.72 2.26 7.19
CA VAL A 201 -7.11 1.65 5.99
C VAL A 201 -7.96 1.99 4.79
N ILE A 202 -7.35 2.61 3.78
CA ILE A 202 -8.04 3.03 2.57
C ILE A 202 -7.15 2.82 1.35
N GLY A 203 -7.75 2.44 0.21
CA GLY A 203 -7.04 2.38 -1.05
C GLY A 203 -6.66 3.78 -1.56
N ASN A 204 -5.55 3.89 -2.26
CA ASN A 204 -5.15 5.16 -2.86
C ASN A 204 -6.11 5.63 -3.98
N ARG A 205 -7.09 4.81 -4.38
CA ARG A 205 -8.12 5.09 -5.39
C ARG A 205 -9.40 4.32 -5.11
N GLY A 206 -10.53 4.82 -5.70
CA GLY A 206 -11.82 4.14 -5.78
C GLY A 206 -12.27 3.97 -7.23
N LEU A 207 -13.54 3.62 -7.43
CA LEU A 207 -14.20 3.32 -8.71
C LEU A 207 -14.05 4.41 -9.79
N THR A 208 -13.89 5.67 -9.42
CA THR A 208 -13.94 6.81 -10.35
C THR A 208 -12.58 7.34 -10.82
N GLY A 209 -11.49 6.69 -10.42
CA GLY A 209 -10.14 7.20 -10.64
C GLY A 209 -9.57 6.99 -12.04
N ALA A 210 -9.92 7.83 -13.01
CA ALA A 210 -9.48 7.73 -14.42
C ALA A 210 -8.00 8.06 -14.69
N LYS A 211 -7.24 8.61 -13.74
CA LYS A 211 -5.82 8.98 -13.94
C LYS A 211 -4.87 8.20 -13.06
N ALA A 212 -4.10 7.35 -13.68
CA ALA A 212 -3.29 6.30 -13.07
C ALA A 212 -2.16 6.71 -12.11
N ALA A 213 -1.92 7.98 -11.87
CA ALA A 213 -0.76 8.46 -11.08
C ALA A 213 -1.11 9.28 -9.84
N LEU A 214 -2.37 9.61 -9.60
CA LEU A 214 -2.75 10.54 -8.53
C LEU A 214 -3.62 9.85 -7.47
N LEU A 215 -3.46 10.28 -6.23
CA LEU A 215 -4.33 9.95 -5.10
C LEU A 215 -5.78 10.39 -5.42
N GLY A 216 -6.77 9.53 -5.14
CA GLY A 216 -8.18 9.88 -5.27
C GLY A 216 -8.58 11.01 -4.29
N SER A 217 -9.71 11.65 -4.54
CA SER A 217 -10.22 12.71 -3.63
C SER A 217 -10.49 12.16 -2.23
N VAL A 218 -11.25 11.07 -2.12
CA VAL A 218 -11.60 10.47 -0.83
C VAL A 218 -10.37 10.08 0.00
N PRO A 219 -9.39 9.27 -0.51
CA PRO A 219 -8.22 8.96 0.30
C PRO A 219 -7.35 10.18 0.61
N ARG A 220 -7.35 11.22 -0.21
CA ARG A 220 -6.66 12.47 0.09
C ARG A 220 -7.32 13.19 1.26
N ASP A 221 -8.63 13.37 1.19
CA ASP A 221 -9.37 14.12 2.19
C ASP A 221 -9.37 13.37 3.54
N VAL A 222 -9.51 12.03 3.53
CA VAL A 222 -9.32 11.19 4.73
C VAL A 222 -7.89 11.30 5.28
N ALA A 223 -6.87 11.25 4.43
CA ALA A 223 -5.47 11.41 4.85
C ALA A 223 -5.21 12.77 5.49
N GLU A 224 -5.89 13.82 5.04
CA GLU A 224 -5.73 15.17 5.57
C GLU A 224 -6.48 15.38 6.91
N THR A 225 -7.67 14.78 7.07
CA THR A 225 -8.61 15.16 8.13
C THR A 225 -8.89 14.09 9.18
N ALA A 226 -8.55 12.82 8.93
CA ALA A 226 -8.79 11.76 9.91
C ALA A 226 -8.12 12.05 11.26
N PRO A 227 -8.79 11.75 12.39
CA PRO A 227 -8.24 12.02 13.73
C PRO A 227 -7.22 10.97 14.18
N CYS A 228 -7.09 9.87 13.46
CA CYS A 228 -6.22 8.74 13.77
C CYS A 228 -5.21 8.49 12.65
N ASP A 229 -4.35 7.50 12.81
CA ASP A 229 -3.40 7.11 11.78
C ASP A 229 -4.13 6.61 10.54
N VAL A 230 -3.53 6.81 9.36
CA VAL A 230 -4.12 6.42 8.09
C VAL A 230 -3.12 5.62 7.27
N LEU A 231 -3.48 4.38 6.95
CA LEU A 231 -2.75 3.57 5.96
C LEU A 231 -3.40 3.78 4.59
N VAL A 232 -2.73 4.55 3.75
CA VAL A 232 -3.08 4.66 2.33
C VAL A 232 -2.41 3.51 1.60
N ALA A 233 -3.18 2.46 1.35
CA ALA A 233 -2.69 1.27 0.68
C ALA A 233 -2.58 1.52 -0.82
N ARG A 234 -1.40 1.25 -1.37
CA ARG A 234 -1.21 1.30 -2.80
C ARG A 234 -1.87 0.10 -3.47
N THR A 235 -2.58 0.40 -4.52
CA THR A 235 -3.44 -0.58 -5.21
C THR A 235 -2.79 -1.15 -6.48
N VAL A 236 -1.50 -0.89 -6.68
CA VAL A 236 -0.70 -1.57 -7.70
C VAL A 236 -0.11 -2.81 -7.07
N ALA A 237 -0.47 -3.99 -7.56
CA ALA A 237 0.11 -5.25 -7.08
C ALA A 237 1.63 -5.22 -7.26
N GLN A 238 2.38 -5.47 -6.20
CA GLN A 238 3.83 -5.61 -6.25
C GLN A 238 4.23 -7.09 -6.30
N ASN A 239 3.39 -7.97 -5.77
CA ASN A 239 3.60 -9.40 -5.70
C ASN A 239 2.44 -10.16 -6.34
N LEU A 240 2.72 -11.36 -6.78
CA LEU A 240 1.73 -12.24 -7.39
C LEU A 240 0.56 -12.61 -6.45
N SER A 241 0.86 -12.75 -5.15
CA SER A 241 -0.14 -13.04 -4.11
C SER A 241 -1.14 -11.91 -3.88
N GLU A 242 -0.79 -10.68 -4.29
CA GLU A 242 -1.67 -9.52 -4.17
C GLU A 242 -2.68 -9.39 -5.32
N ILE A 243 -2.54 -10.19 -6.38
CA ILE A 243 -3.46 -10.18 -7.53
C ILE A 243 -4.58 -11.17 -7.24
N GLY A 244 -5.78 -10.65 -6.98
CA GLY A 244 -6.99 -11.44 -6.74
C GLY A 244 -7.59 -12.04 -8.03
N PRO A 245 -8.56 -12.97 -7.91
CA PRO A 245 -9.31 -13.50 -9.05
C PRO A 245 -10.05 -12.39 -9.81
N GLY A 246 -9.88 -12.35 -11.14
CA GLY A 246 -10.44 -11.30 -12.00
C GLY A 246 -9.62 -10.01 -12.06
N GLU A 247 -8.46 -9.98 -11.42
CA GLU A 247 -7.59 -8.80 -11.32
C GLU A 247 -6.32 -8.93 -12.15
N GLY A 248 -5.78 -7.77 -12.53
CA GLY A 248 -4.46 -7.65 -13.13
C GLY A 248 -3.56 -6.70 -12.33
N GLY A 249 -2.26 -6.88 -12.46
CA GLY A 249 -1.28 -6.02 -11.83
C GLY A 249 0.09 -6.11 -12.50
N ILE A 250 0.95 -5.15 -12.19
CA ILE A 250 2.33 -5.18 -12.65
C ILE A 250 3.18 -5.73 -11.52
N VAL A 251 3.78 -6.89 -11.76
CA VAL A 251 4.70 -7.53 -10.82
C VAL A 251 6.12 -7.31 -11.31
N LYS A 252 7.01 -6.97 -10.39
CA LYS A 252 8.44 -6.87 -10.66
C LYS A 252 9.10 -8.21 -10.34
N SER A 253 9.95 -8.70 -11.24
CA SER A 253 10.85 -9.82 -10.97
C SER A 253 12.24 -9.42 -11.43
N ALA A 254 13.19 -9.39 -10.52
CA ALA A 254 14.55 -8.93 -10.76
C ALA A 254 14.58 -7.62 -11.57
N ASP A 255 14.96 -7.68 -12.85
CA ASP A 255 15.09 -6.49 -13.72
C ASP A 255 13.89 -6.26 -14.65
N HIS A 256 12.85 -7.08 -14.57
CA HIS A 256 11.73 -7.04 -15.51
C HIS A 256 10.39 -6.74 -14.82
N LYS A 257 9.57 -5.94 -15.50
CA LYS A 257 8.16 -5.73 -15.11
C LYS A 257 7.29 -6.61 -16.00
N VAL A 258 6.44 -7.41 -15.36
CA VAL A 258 5.49 -8.31 -16.02
C VAL A 258 4.08 -7.88 -15.68
N ALA A 259 3.23 -7.80 -16.68
CA ALA A 259 1.81 -7.59 -16.53
C ALA A 259 1.14 -8.96 -16.30
N VAL A 260 0.59 -9.16 -15.11
CA VAL A 260 -0.01 -10.42 -14.70
C VAL A 260 -1.51 -10.23 -14.52
N TYR A 261 -2.30 -11.09 -15.15
CA TYR A 261 -3.74 -11.18 -14.93
C TYR A 261 -4.07 -12.54 -14.32
N ARG A 262 -4.88 -12.56 -13.27
CA ARG A 262 -5.44 -13.77 -12.68
C ARG A 262 -6.92 -13.89 -13.06
N ASP A 263 -7.30 -14.92 -13.77
CA ASP A 263 -8.70 -15.16 -14.08
C ASP A 263 -9.51 -15.57 -12.82
N ARG A 264 -10.83 -15.61 -12.94
CA ARG A 264 -11.70 -16.01 -11.82
C ARG A 264 -11.54 -17.47 -11.39
N LYS A 265 -10.86 -18.31 -12.19
CA LYS A 265 -10.54 -19.70 -11.89
C LYS A 265 -9.15 -19.85 -11.26
N GLY A 266 -8.39 -18.74 -11.13
CA GLY A 266 -7.05 -18.72 -10.59
C GLY A 266 -5.93 -18.90 -11.61
N ASN A 267 -6.22 -19.09 -12.90
CA ASN A 267 -5.20 -19.20 -13.93
C ASN A 267 -4.51 -17.86 -14.16
N LEU A 268 -3.21 -17.89 -14.38
CA LEU A 268 -2.39 -16.70 -14.60
C LEU A 268 -2.09 -16.52 -16.08
N THR A 269 -2.25 -15.28 -16.54
CA THR A 269 -1.75 -14.81 -17.85
C THR A 269 -0.64 -13.80 -17.57
N THR A 270 0.55 -14.06 -18.09
CA THR A 270 1.73 -13.23 -17.93
C THR A 270 2.13 -12.60 -19.24
N LEU A 271 2.23 -11.28 -19.24
CA LEU A 271 2.46 -10.48 -20.42
C LEU A 271 3.60 -9.51 -20.18
N SER A 272 4.29 -9.10 -21.23
CA SER A 272 5.21 -7.97 -21.15
C SER A 272 4.48 -6.72 -20.68
N ALA A 273 4.98 -6.09 -19.63
CA ALA A 273 4.42 -4.82 -19.17
C ALA A 273 4.74 -3.64 -20.11
N LYS A 274 5.50 -3.86 -21.18
CA LYS A 274 5.87 -2.83 -22.15
C LYS A 274 4.84 -2.72 -23.26
N CYS A 275 4.22 -1.54 -23.40
CA CYS A 275 3.33 -1.21 -24.49
C CYS A 275 4.07 -1.34 -25.84
N THR A 276 3.45 -2.04 -26.80
CA THR A 276 4.03 -2.31 -28.12
C THR A 276 4.10 -1.07 -29.04
N HIS A 277 3.45 0.05 -28.67
CA HIS A 277 3.58 1.31 -29.38
C HIS A 277 4.94 2.01 -29.11
N ALA A 278 5.23 2.32 -27.84
CA ALA A 278 6.39 3.14 -27.47
C ALA A 278 7.11 2.65 -26.17
N GLY A 279 6.90 1.42 -25.77
CA GLY A 279 7.61 0.80 -24.64
C GLY A 279 7.20 1.29 -23.25
N CYS A 280 6.19 2.15 -23.13
CA CYS A 280 5.69 2.62 -21.83
C CYS A 280 5.10 1.47 -21.02
N THR A 281 5.24 1.51 -19.70
CA THR A 281 4.64 0.49 -18.83
C THR A 281 3.12 0.61 -18.86
N VAL A 282 2.43 -0.47 -19.25
CA VAL A 282 0.97 -0.56 -19.18
C VAL A 282 0.51 -0.68 -17.73
N LYS A 283 -0.77 -0.41 -17.48
CA LYS A 283 -1.41 -0.51 -16.17
C LYS A 283 -2.71 -1.28 -16.30
N TRP A 284 -3.07 -2.02 -15.26
CA TRP A 284 -4.37 -2.67 -15.19
C TRP A 284 -5.47 -1.62 -14.99
N ASP A 285 -6.51 -1.70 -15.80
CA ASP A 285 -7.74 -0.96 -15.66
C ASP A 285 -8.86 -1.92 -15.20
N ALA A 286 -9.23 -1.79 -13.93
CA ALA A 286 -10.23 -2.69 -13.33
C ALA A 286 -11.64 -2.45 -13.89
N GLY A 287 -11.96 -1.21 -14.33
CA GLY A 287 -13.27 -0.90 -14.92
C GLY A 287 -13.48 -1.53 -16.28
N GLU A 288 -12.42 -1.62 -17.08
CA GLU A 288 -12.46 -2.18 -18.43
C GLU A 288 -11.95 -3.62 -18.47
N HIS A 289 -11.51 -4.19 -17.34
CA HIS A 289 -10.90 -5.51 -17.24
C HIS A 289 -9.80 -5.77 -18.28
N GLY A 290 -8.90 -4.79 -18.45
CA GLY A 290 -7.87 -4.81 -19.47
C GLY A 290 -6.64 -3.97 -19.11
N TRP A 291 -5.74 -3.81 -20.05
CA TRP A 291 -4.51 -3.02 -19.86
C TRP A 291 -4.61 -1.69 -20.58
N LEU A 292 -4.21 -0.63 -19.91
CA LEU A 292 -4.16 0.74 -20.44
C LEU A 292 -2.72 1.23 -20.46
N CYS A 293 -2.28 1.76 -21.59
CA CYS A 293 -1.04 2.51 -21.68
C CYS A 293 -1.27 3.99 -21.33
N PRO A 294 -0.70 4.52 -20.26
CA PRO A 294 -0.96 5.90 -19.83
C PRO A 294 -0.32 6.97 -20.72
N CYS A 295 0.63 6.57 -21.60
CA CYS A 295 1.35 7.52 -22.44
C CYS A 295 0.50 8.01 -23.61
N HIS A 296 -0.11 7.08 -24.35
CA HIS A 296 -0.83 7.43 -25.59
C HIS A 296 -2.20 6.73 -25.69
N GLY A 297 -2.69 6.14 -24.59
CA GLY A 297 -4.04 5.60 -24.52
C GLY A 297 -4.27 4.25 -25.21
N SER A 298 -3.21 3.53 -25.62
CA SER A 298 -3.40 2.17 -26.14
C SER A 298 -4.07 1.27 -25.10
N ARG A 299 -5.08 0.50 -25.52
CA ARG A 299 -5.86 -0.41 -24.68
C ARG A 299 -5.70 -1.85 -25.15
N PHE A 300 -5.55 -2.75 -24.21
CA PHE A 300 -5.38 -4.18 -24.48
C PHE A 300 -6.32 -4.97 -23.57
N ALA A 301 -6.82 -6.06 -24.07
CA ALA A 301 -7.61 -7.02 -23.28
C ALA A 301 -6.75 -7.71 -22.21
N SER A 302 -7.37 -8.45 -21.32
CA SER A 302 -6.69 -9.18 -20.26
C SER A 302 -5.67 -10.21 -20.78
N ASP A 303 -5.88 -10.72 -21.98
CA ASP A 303 -4.96 -11.65 -22.68
C ASP A 303 -3.85 -10.93 -23.47
N GLY A 304 -3.84 -9.60 -23.46
CA GLY A 304 -2.86 -8.76 -24.16
C GLY A 304 -3.23 -8.41 -25.61
N SER A 305 -4.34 -8.87 -26.15
CA SER A 305 -4.80 -8.47 -27.48
C SER A 305 -5.16 -7.00 -27.54
N VAL A 306 -4.86 -6.34 -28.67
CA VAL A 306 -5.14 -4.90 -28.85
C VAL A 306 -6.64 -4.69 -28.96
N ILE A 307 -7.19 -3.76 -28.17
CA ILE A 307 -8.57 -3.29 -28.26
C ILE A 307 -8.62 -2.01 -29.05
N ASP A 308 -7.78 -1.02 -28.69
CA ASP A 308 -7.82 0.33 -29.24
C ASP A 308 -6.52 1.09 -29.02
N GLY A 309 -6.33 2.17 -29.76
CA GLY A 309 -5.22 3.12 -29.61
C GLY A 309 -4.10 2.91 -30.63
N PRO A 310 -2.95 3.60 -30.48
CA PRO A 310 -1.87 3.58 -31.45
C PRO A 310 -1.06 2.29 -31.48
N ALA A 311 -1.20 1.39 -30.52
CA ALA A 311 -0.56 0.06 -30.56
C ALA A 311 -1.21 -0.80 -31.63
N THR A 312 -0.39 -1.46 -32.46
CA THR A 312 -0.85 -2.34 -33.55
C THR A 312 -0.53 -3.82 -33.33
N ALA A 313 0.21 -4.13 -32.27
CA ALA A 313 0.59 -5.50 -31.91
C ALA A 313 0.16 -5.79 -30.47
N PRO A 314 -0.18 -7.06 -30.14
CA PRO A 314 -0.52 -7.46 -28.77
C PRO A 314 0.68 -7.32 -27.84
N LEU A 315 0.41 -7.30 -26.53
CA LEU A 315 1.46 -7.43 -25.52
C LEU A 315 2.10 -8.82 -25.63
N GLY A 316 3.44 -8.87 -25.63
CA GLY A 316 4.17 -10.13 -25.72
C GLY A 316 3.89 -11.01 -24.51
N GLN A 317 3.72 -12.32 -24.74
CA GLN A 317 3.61 -13.27 -23.64
C GLN A 317 4.97 -13.48 -22.97
N VAL A 318 4.96 -13.68 -21.66
CA VAL A 318 6.14 -13.99 -20.85
C VAL A 318 5.96 -15.39 -20.31
N ASP A 319 7.00 -16.23 -20.41
CA ASP A 319 6.92 -17.61 -19.94
C ASP A 319 6.81 -17.63 -18.40
N ASN A 320 5.77 -18.29 -17.89
CA ASN A 320 5.53 -18.44 -16.47
C ASN A 320 6.69 -19.15 -15.75
N ALA A 321 7.32 -20.13 -16.39
CA ALA A 321 8.38 -20.92 -15.79
C ALA A 321 9.65 -20.07 -15.54
N GLU A 322 9.96 -19.17 -16.46
CA GLU A 322 11.13 -18.29 -16.36
C GLU A 322 10.91 -17.18 -15.30
N PHE A 323 9.66 -16.73 -15.14
CA PHE A 323 9.28 -15.69 -14.21
C PHE A 323 9.23 -16.18 -12.75
N PHE A 324 8.74 -17.40 -12.51
CA PHE A 324 8.58 -17.95 -11.16
C PHE A 324 9.79 -18.73 -10.63
N ALA A 325 10.81 -19.02 -11.44
CA ALA A 325 12.02 -19.71 -11.00
C ALA A 325 12.87 -18.92 -9.98
N GLY A 326 12.55 -17.65 -9.73
CA GLY A 326 13.29 -16.75 -8.83
C GLY A 326 12.56 -16.38 -7.53
N ASP A 327 11.35 -16.88 -7.29
CA ASP A 327 10.58 -16.54 -6.07
C ASP A 327 10.43 -17.81 -5.19
N PRO A 328 11.29 -18.00 -4.17
CA PRO A 328 11.06 -19.02 -3.15
C PRO A 328 9.95 -18.51 -2.23
N GLY A 329 8.72 -19.04 -2.36
CA GLY A 329 7.50 -18.76 -1.64
C GLY A 329 7.58 -18.58 -0.13
#